data_60df9956edf8af5adc4286b01351f3e6
#
_entry.id   60df9956edf8af5adc4286b01351f3e6
#
_cell.length_a   1.000
_cell.length_b   1.000
_cell.length_c   1.000
_cell.angle_alpha   90.00
_cell.angle_beta   90.00
_cell.angle_gamma   90.00
#
_symmetry.space_group_name_H-M   'P 1'
#
loop_
_entity.id
_entity.type
_entity.pdbx_description
1 polymer ?
#
loop_
_entity_poly.entity_id
_entity_poly.type
_entity_poly.pdbx_seq_one_letter_code
_entity_poly.pdbx_strand_id
1 'polypeptide(L)'
;MACDWIQDLEQNNSRLHKEGVIEKALVAARLGSYSAECFLYNCYLAYNPYFTYNIKQVPETQGYEHRENPWVAFWGLCESLRTRSVTGHAARDAVKLVSEKFDSEQWNLLARRVLIKDLRCGITSKTLNKILSKSEWKIPTFEVQLATD
;
A
#
# COMPACT_ATOMS: atom_id res chain seq x y z
N MET A 1 -3.24 -12.38 6.80
CA MET A 1 -3.34 -10.90 6.89
C MET A 1 -2.69 -10.26 5.68
N ALA A 2 -3.11 -9.05 5.33
CA ALA A 2 -2.56 -8.38 4.15
C ALA A 2 -1.04 -8.17 4.19
N CYS A 3 -0.47 -7.94 5.38
CA CYS A 3 0.98 -7.79 5.55
C CYS A 3 1.77 -9.07 5.30
N ASP A 4 1.13 -10.24 5.29
CA ASP A 4 1.81 -11.50 5.01
C ASP A 4 2.38 -11.54 3.59
N TRP A 5 1.72 -10.87 2.65
CA TRP A 5 2.20 -10.75 1.28
C TRP A 5 3.52 -9.97 1.20
N ILE A 6 3.69 -8.95 2.05
CA ILE A 6 4.94 -8.20 2.14
C ILE A 6 6.05 -9.12 2.67
N GLN A 7 5.77 -9.92 3.68
CA GLN A 7 6.74 -10.85 4.23
C GLN A 7 7.17 -11.88 3.19
N ASP A 8 6.23 -12.39 2.40
CA ASP A 8 6.55 -13.32 1.31
C ASP A 8 7.46 -12.67 0.26
N LEU A 9 7.23 -11.41 -0.08
CA LEU A 9 8.08 -10.67 -1.01
C LEU A 9 9.49 -10.49 -0.48
N GLU A 10 9.64 -10.30 0.83
CA GLU A 10 10.94 -10.06 1.45
C GLU A 10 11.79 -11.34 1.60
N GLN A 11 11.19 -12.52 1.48
CA GLN A 11 11.89 -13.80 1.67
C GLN A 11 12.96 -14.09 0.63
N ASN A 12 12.85 -13.50 -0.56
CA ASN A 12 13.79 -13.79 -1.65
C ASN A 12 13.90 -12.56 -2.55
N ASN A 13 15.12 -12.19 -2.89
CA ASN A 13 15.39 -11.02 -3.73
C ASN A 13 15.21 -11.30 -5.23
N SER A 14 14.96 -12.54 -5.63
CA SER A 14 14.74 -12.92 -7.03
C SER A 14 13.51 -12.21 -7.60
N ARG A 15 13.66 -11.63 -8.79
CA ARG A 15 12.55 -11.02 -9.50
C ARG A 15 11.45 -12.02 -9.81
N LEU A 16 11.82 -13.25 -10.17
CA LEU A 16 10.84 -14.32 -10.46
C LEU A 16 10.03 -14.67 -9.22
N HIS A 17 10.68 -14.72 -8.04
CA HIS A 17 9.97 -14.94 -6.79
C HIS A 17 8.95 -13.84 -6.53
N LYS A 18 9.37 -12.58 -6.68
CA LYS A 18 8.51 -11.42 -6.43
C LYS A 18 7.34 -11.37 -7.40
N GLU A 19 7.59 -11.62 -8.68
CA GLU A 19 6.52 -11.72 -9.68
C GLU A 19 5.54 -12.84 -9.34
N GLY A 20 6.04 -13.97 -8.87
CA GLY A 20 5.21 -15.10 -8.46
C GLY A 20 4.31 -14.78 -7.27
N VAL A 21 4.81 -14.03 -6.28
CA VAL A 21 4.01 -13.59 -5.13
C VAL A 21 2.89 -12.66 -5.59
N ILE A 22 3.20 -11.69 -6.44
CA ILE A 22 2.19 -10.74 -6.96
C ILE A 22 1.12 -11.50 -7.75
N GLU A 23 1.52 -12.46 -8.58
CA GLU A 23 0.59 -13.27 -9.35
C GLU A 23 -0.34 -14.10 -8.46
N LYS A 24 0.20 -14.70 -7.41
CA LYS A 24 -0.60 -15.42 -6.42
C LYS A 24 -1.60 -14.51 -5.72
N ALA A 25 -1.17 -13.29 -5.37
CA ALA A 25 -2.05 -12.31 -4.76
C ALA A 25 -3.19 -11.92 -5.70
N LEU A 26 -2.90 -11.73 -6.99
CA LEU A 26 -3.92 -11.40 -7.98
C LEU A 26 -4.94 -12.52 -8.13
N VAL A 27 -4.49 -13.76 -8.22
CA VAL A 27 -5.38 -14.93 -8.29
C VAL A 27 -6.23 -15.03 -7.03
N ALA A 28 -5.62 -14.89 -5.86
CA ALA A 28 -6.33 -14.94 -4.59
C ALA A 28 -7.40 -13.84 -4.49
N ALA A 29 -7.08 -12.62 -4.91
CA ALA A 29 -8.01 -11.49 -4.91
C ALA A 29 -9.23 -11.78 -5.81
N ARG A 30 -8.99 -12.34 -6.99
CA ARG A 30 -10.06 -12.72 -7.92
C ARG A 30 -10.93 -13.85 -7.40
N LEU A 31 -10.40 -14.66 -6.49
CA LEU A 31 -11.16 -15.72 -5.81
C LEU A 31 -11.85 -15.23 -4.52
N GLY A 32 -11.77 -13.93 -4.25
CA GLY A 32 -12.48 -13.32 -3.12
C GLY A 32 -11.65 -13.17 -1.84
N SER A 33 -10.33 -13.37 -1.89
CA SER A 33 -9.47 -13.15 -0.73
C SER A 33 -9.38 -11.65 -0.40
N TYR A 34 -9.94 -11.27 0.74
CA TYR A 34 -9.90 -9.87 1.19
C TYR A 34 -8.48 -9.42 1.51
N SER A 35 -7.66 -10.28 2.12
CA SER A 35 -6.27 -9.94 2.42
C SER A 35 -5.47 -9.63 1.16
N ALA A 36 -5.71 -10.37 0.08
CA ALA A 36 -5.05 -10.14 -1.21
C ALA A 36 -5.54 -8.85 -1.86
N GLU A 37 -6.84 -8.58 -1.82
CA GLU A 37 -7.40 -7.32 -2.32
C GLU A 37 -6.83 -6.11 -1.57
N CYS A 38 -6.76 -6.19 -0.23
CA CYS A 38 -6.15 -5.15 0.59
C CYS A 38 -4.69 -4.92 0.23
N PHE A 39 -3.93 -5.99 0.06
CA PHE A 39 -2.54 -5.89 -0.31
C PHE A 39 -2.36 -5.21 -1.67
N LEU A 40 -3.11 -5.64 -2.68
CA LEU A 40 -2.99 -5.07 -4.02
C LEU A 40 -3.42 -3.61 -4.07
N TYR A 41 -4.49 -3.25 -3.36
CA TYR A 41 -4.90 -1.86 -3.27
C TYR A 41 -3.85 -1.01 -2.56
N ASN A 42 -3.24 -1.52 -1.50
CA ASN A 42 -2.17 -0.81 -0.81
C ASN A 42 -0.92 -0.67 -1.69
N CYS A 43 -0.62 -1.63 -2.54
CA CYS A 43 0.43 -1.48 -3.56
C CYS A 43 0.08 -0.33 -4.52
N TYR A 44 -1.14 -0.28 -4.98
CA TYR A 44 -1.62 0.81 -5.84
C TYR A 44 -1.44 2.16 -5.16
N LEU A 45 -1.85 2.28 -3.89
CA LEU A 45 -1.72 3.53 -3.14
C LEU A 45 -0.27 3.94 -2.91
N ALA A 46 0.62 2.97 -2.67
CA ALA A 46 2.03 3.24 -2.41
C ALA A 46 2.81 3.63 -3.66
N TYR A 47 2.49 3.00 -4.80
CA TYR A 47 3.26 3.16 -6.04
C TYR A 47 2.67 4.17 -7.02
N ASN A 48 1.42 4.62 -6.82
CA ASN A 48 0.80 5.60 -7.71
C ASN A 48 1.59 6.92 -7.64
N PRO A 49 2.25 7.34 -8.72
CA PRO A 49 3.10 8.53 -8.69
C PRO A 49 2.33 9.84 -8.55
N TYR A 50 1.02 9.81 -8.79
CA TYR A 50 0.17 10.98 -8.64
C TYR A 50 -0.31 11.18 -7.21
N PHE A 51 -0.09 10.20 -6.32
CA PHE A 51 -0.51 10.27 -4.94
C PHE A 51 0.68 10.59 -4.03
N THR A 52 0.51 11.60 -3.20
CA THR A 52 1.41 11.91 -2.10
C THR A 52 0.57 12.15 -0.85
N TYR A 53 1.05 11.67 0.29
CA TYR A 53 0.29 11.75 1.52
C TYR A 53 0.72 12.90 2.40
N ASN A 54 1.71 13.69 1.95
CA ASN A 54 2.13 14.95 2.57
C ASN A 54 2.53 14.80 4.04
N ILE A 55 3.08 13.66 4.39
CA ILE A 55 3.54 13.36 5.75
C ILE A 55 4.88 12.62 5.65
N LYS A 56 5.89 13.12 6.35
CA LYS A 56 7.26 12.59 6.27
C LYS A 56 7.56 11.57 7.36
N GLN A 57 7.00 11.76 8.53
CA GLN A 57 7.26 10.90 9.68
C GLN A 57 5.97 10.22 10.10
N VAL A 58 5.96 8.90 9.98
CA VAL A 58 4.85 8.06 10.40
C VAL A 58 5.39 7.08 11.44
N PRO A 59 5.02 7.24 12.71
CA PRO A 59 5.53 6.37 13.76
C PRO A 59 4.98 4.95 13.65
N GLU A 60 5.75 4.01 14.16
CA GLU A 60 5.28 2.65 14.37
C GLU A 60 4.28 2.60 15.52
N THR A 61 3.48 1.54 15.58
CA THR A 61 2.55 1.32 16.69
C THR A 61 2.93 0.03 17.44
N GLN A 62 2.57 0.00 18.72
CA GLN A 62 2.72 -1.21 19.52
C GLN A 62 1.61 -2.23 19.25
N GLY A 63 0.53 -1.77 18.62
CA GLY A 63 -0.59 -2.62 18.24
C GLY A 63 -1.67 -2.71 19.27
N TYR A 64 -2.87 -2.90 18.80
CA TYR A 64 -4.06 -3.10 19.60
C TYR A 64 -4.86 -4.25 19.02
N GLU A 65 -5.56 -4.98 19.85
CA GLU A 65 -6.52 -5.96 19.36
C GLU A 65 -7.80 -5.23 18.96
N HIS A 66 -8.12 -5.29 17.67
CA HIS A 66 -9.34 -4.70 17.14
C HIS A 66 -10.21 -5.76 16.50
N ARG A 67 -11.52 -5.62 16.71
CA ARG A 67 -12.52 -6.49 16.12
C ARG A 67 -13.04 -5.97 14.79
N GLU A 68 -12.79 -4.70 14.49
CA GLU A 68 -13.24 -4.05 13.27
C GLU A 68 -12.15 -4.02 12.22
N ASN A 69 -12.57 -3.95 10.97
CA ASN A 69 -11.66 -3.85 9.84
C ASN A 69 -11.02 -2.45 9.81
N PRO A 70 -9.70 -2.33 10.04
CA PRO A 70 -9.06 -1.01 10.09
C PRO A 70 -8.76 -0.42 8.72
N TRP A 71 -8.82 -1.22 7.65
CA TRP A 71 -8.40 -0.77 6.32
C TRP A 71 -9.28 0.31 5.73
N VAL A 72 -10.59 0.25 5.95
CA VAL A 72 -11.51 1.29 5.47
C VAL A 72 -11.14 2.65 6.08
N ALA A 73 -10.87 2.68 7.38
CA ALA A 73 -10.44 3.90 8.05
C ALA A 73 -9.09 4.39 7.52
N PHE A 74 -8.16 3.46 7.25
CA PHE A 74 -6.86 3.79 6.68
C PHE A 74 -6.97 4.40 5.29
N TRP A 75 -7.78 3.82 4.42
CA TRP A 75 -7.95 4.35 3.07
C TRP A 75 -8.62 5.72 3.07
N GLY A 76 -9.55 5.97 4.00
CA GLY A 76 -10.11 7.31 4.24
C GLY A 76 -9.04 8.30 4.69
N LEU A 77 -8.12 7.88 5.55
CA LEU A 77 -6.97 8.68 5.96
C LEU A 77 -6.08 9.02 4.76
N CYS A 78 -5.76 8.04 3.92
CA CYS A 78 -4.96 8.26 2.71
C CYS A 78 -5.57 9.34 1.83
N GLU A 79 -6.88 9.29 1.61
CA GLU A 79 -7.58 10.28 0.80
C GLU A 79 -7.54 11.66 1.46
N SER A 80 -7.77 11.75 2.76
CA SER A 80 -7.73 13.01 3.49
C SER A 80 -6.34 13.66 3.45
N LEU A 81 -5.29 12.86 3.54
CA LEU A 81 -3.92 13.37 3.45
C LEU A 81 -3.58 13.77 2.02
N ARG A 82 -3.98 12.97 1.05
CA ARG A 82 -3.71 13.22 -0.37
C ARG A 82 -4.39 14.49 -0.86
N THR A 83 -5.63 14.70 -0.49
CA THR A 83 -6.42 15.88 -0.87
C THR A 83 -6.14 17.10 0.01
N ARG A 84 -5.32 16.92 1.04
CA ARG A 84 -4.96 17.95 2.03
C ARG A 84 -6.18 18.47 2.82
N SER A 85 -7.21 17.67 2.97
CA SER A 85 -8.33 18.02 3.85
C SER A 85 -7.91 18.06 5.33
N VAL A 86 -6.83 17.34 5.68
CA VAL A 86 -6.16 17.47 6.98
C VAL A 86 -4.67 17.72 6.74
N THR A 87 -4.09 18.65 7.50
CA THR A 87 -2.68 19.04 7.39
C THR A 87 -2.12 19.33 8.79
N GLY A 88 -0.79 19.42 8.89
CA GLY A 88 -0.11 19.80 10.14
C GLY A 88 -0.42 18.87 11.31
N HIS A 89 -0.77 19.45 12.44
CA HIS A 89 -1.10 18.68 13.65
C HIS A 89 -2.34 17.82 13.50
N ALA A 90 -3.35 18.30 12.77
CA ALA A 90 -4.57 17.52 12.52
C ALA A 90 -4.25 16.26 11.73
N ALA A 91 -3.33 16.33 10.75
CA ALA A 91 -2.88 15.17 10.00
C ALA A 91 -2.14 14.17 10.90
N ARG A 92 -1.27 14.65 11.77
CA ARG A 92 -0.56 13.78 12.74
C ARG A 92 -1.51 13.09 13.69
N ASP A 93 -2.50 13.81 14.19
CA ASP A 93 -3.51 13.25 15.09
C ASP A 93 -4.35 12.21 14.39
N ALA A 94 -4.74 12.46 13.14
CA ALA A 94 -5.50 11.51 12.33
C ALA A 94 -4.71 10.22 12.09
N VAL A 95 -3.42 10.33 11.76
CA VAL A 95 -2.53 9.18 11.59
C VAL A 95 -2.46 8.36 12.87
N LYS A 96 -2.30 9.02 14.01
CA LYS A 96 -2.23 8.35 15.32
C LYS A 96 -3.52 7.60 15.62
N LEU A 97 -4.67 8.24 15.42
CA LEU A 97 -5.97 7.61 15.68
C LEU A 97 -6.17 6.37 14.81
N VAL A 98 -5.81 6.44 13.53
CA VAL A 98 -5.95 5.30 12.63
C VAL A 98 -4.96 4.19 13.00
N SER A 99 -3.71 4.54 13.35
CA SER A 99 -2.72 3.55 13.76
C SER A 99 -3.18 2.72 14.97
N GLU A 100 -3.95 3.34 15.85
CA GLU A 100 -4.50 2.67 17.04
C GLU A 100 -5.58 1.63 16.72
N LYS A 101 -6.06 1.61 15.48
CA LYS A 101 -7.02 0.60 14.98
C LYS A 101 -6.36 -0.64 14.42
N PHE A 102 -5.05 -0.66 14.32
CA PHE A 102 -4.29 -1.74 13.70
C PHE A 102 -3.56 -2.60 14.74
N ASP A 103 -3.35 -3.88 14.42
CA ASP A 103 -2.29 -4.63 15.07
C ASP A 103 -0.93 -4.10 14.57
N SER A 104 0.12 -4.40 15.35
CA SER A 104 1.45 -3.85 15.07
C SER A 104 2.00 -4.29 13.72
N GLU A 105 1.77 -5.54 13.33
CA GLU A 105 2.31 -6.07 12.08
C GLU A 105 1.69 -5.40 10.86
N GLN A 106 0.37 -5.30 10.81
CA GLN A 106 -0.29 -4.69 9.66
C GLN A 106 0.02 -3.20 9.54
N TRP A 107 0.10 -2.49 10.65
CA TRP A 107 0.48 -1.09 10.60
C TRP A 107 1.95 -0.91 10.22
N ASN A 108 2.85 -1.55 10.96
CA ASN A 108 4.28 -1.31 10.79
C ASN A 108 4.83 -1.85 9.47
N LEU A 109 4.32 -2.99 8.99
CA LEU A 109 4.83 -3.65 7.79
C LEU A 109 4.11 -3.22 6.51
N LEU A 110 2.90 -2.69 6.59
CA LEU A 110 2.14 -2.35 5.39
C LEU A 110 1.58 -0.92 5.43
N ALA A 111 0.65 -0.62 6.31
CA ALA A 111 -0.05 0.66 6.28
C ALA A 111 0.89 1.86 6.41
N ARG A 112 1.79 1.82 7.40
CA ARG A 112 2.80 2.85 7.60
C ARG A 112 3.66 3.05 6.36
N ARG A 113 4.07 1.95 5.73
CA ARG A 113 4.92 1.97 4.53
C ARG A 113 4.20 2.55 3.31
N VAL A 114 2.88 2.39 3.22
CA VAL A 114 2.08 3.04 2.19
C VAL A 114 2.16 4.56 2.34
N LEU A 115 2.00 5.08 3.56
CA LEU A 115 2.02 6.52 3.82
C LEU A 115 3.37 7.16 3.51
N ILE A 116 4.47 6.46 3.76
CA ILE A 116 5.82 6.94 3.40
C ILE A 116 6.19 6.60 1.95
N LYS A 117 5.34 5.91 1.23
CA LYS A 117 5.49 5.48 -0.16
C LYS A 117 6.74 4.63 -0.40
N ASP A 118 7.03 3.76 0.55
CA ASP A 118 8.14 2.82 0.46
C ASP A 118 7.77 1.51 1.16
N LEU A 119 7.35 0.52 0.40
CA LEU A 119 6.97 -0.78 0.94
C LEU A 119 8.16 -1.63 1.39
N ARG A 120 9.39 -1.23 1.07
CA ARG A 120 10.64 -1.88 1.48
C ARG A 120 10.72 -3.36 1.12
N CYS A 121 10.03 -3.75 0.08
CA CYS A 121 9.98 -5.14 -0.36
C CYS A 121 10.76 -5.40 -1.65
N GLY A 122 11.48 -4.38 -2.14
CA GLY A 122 12.39 -4.53 -3.28
C GLY A 122 11.70 -4.73 -4.62
N ILE A 123 10.44 -4.29 -4.77
CA ILE A 123 9.73 -4.33 -6.05
C ILE A 123 9.60 -2.92 -6.63
N THR A 124 9.46 -2.86 -7.95
CA THR A 124 9.24 -1.61 -8.67
C THR A 124 7.83 -1.59 -9.26
N SER A 125 7.36 -0.40 -9.66
CA SER A 125 6.09 -0.27 -10.37
C SER A 125 6.10 -1.07 -11.67
N LYS A 126 7.25 -1.19 -12.32
CA LYS A 126 7.40 -1.99 -13.55
C LYS A 126 7.16 -3.48 -13.27
N THR A 127 7.70 -4.01 -12.17
CA THR A 127 7.48 -5.39 -11.76
C THR A 127 6.01 -5.64 -11.42
N LEU A 128 5.38 -4.70 -10.69
CA LEU A 128 3.95 -4.79 -10.39
C LEU A 128 3.11 -4.78 -11.65
N ASN A 129 3.36 -3.86 -12.57
CA ASN A 129 2.57 -3.73 -13.79
C ASN A 129 2.75 -4.89 -14.76
N LYS A 130 3.86 -5.60 -14.70
CA LYS A 130 4.02 -6.82 -15.48
C LYS A 130 2.89 -7.82 -15.21
N ILE A 131 2.44 -7.88 -13.96
CA ILE A 131 1.39 -8.79 -13.51
C ILE A 131 0.02 -8.08 -13.49
N LEU A 132 -0.02 -6.80 -13.08
CA LEU A 132 -1.25 -6.07 -12.78
C LEU A 132 -1.77 -5.21 -13.93
N SER A 133 -1.09 -5.17 -15.09
CA SER A 133 -1.40 -4.23 -16.17
C SER A 133 -2.83 -4.31 -16.71
N LYS A 134 -3.48 -5.46 -16.58
CA LYS A 134 -4.87 -5.68 -17.03
C LYS A 134 -5.85 -5.71 -15.87
N SER A 135 -5.41 -5.33 -14.67
CA SER A 135 -6.25 -5.33 -13.48
C SER A 135 -6.63 -3.91 -13.08
N GLU A 136 -7.58 -3.82 -12.16
CA GLU A 136 -7.99 -2.57 -11.52
C GLU A 136 -6.90 -1.95 -10.65
N TRP A 137 -5.87 -2.73 -10.28
CA TRP A 137 -4.73 -2.27 -9.47
C TRP A 137 -3.52 -1.85 -10.31
N LYS A 138 -3.71 -1.69 -11.63
CA LYS A 138 -2.63 -1.20 -12.50
C LYS A 138 -2.07 0.11 -11.96
N ILE A 139 -0.74 0.18 -11.84
CA ILE A 139 -0.07 1.39 -11.37
C ILE A 139 0.03 2.38 -12.52
N PRO A 140 -0.49 3.61 -12.38
CA PRO A 140 -0.30 4.64 -13.39
C PRO A 140 1.20 4.99 -13.53
N THR A 141 1.61 5.29 -14.74
CA THR A 141 2.97 5.75 -15.01
C THR A 141 2.91 7.13 -15.64
N PHE A 142 3.96 7.94 -15.40
CA PHE A 142 4.09 9.19 -16.13
C PHE A 142 4.42 8.84 -17.58
N GLU A 143 3.49 9.13 -18.48
CA GLU A 143 3.81 9.07 -19.90
C GLU A 143 4.63 10.31 -20.25
N VAL A 144 5.89 10.08 -20.57
CA VAL A 144 6.65 11.09 -21.27
C VAL A 144 6.12 11.11 -22.69
N GLN A 145 5.23 12.04 -22.97
CA GLN A 145 4.93 12.34 -24.36
C GLN A 145 6.19 12.93 -24.98
N LEU A 146 6.91 12.07 -25.66
CA LEU A 146 7.84 12.55 -26.66
C LEU A 146 6.99 13.31 -27.68
N ALA A 147 7.30 14.59 -27.86
CA ALA A 147 6.70 15.38 -28.92
C ALA A 147 7.06 14.73 -30.24
N THR A 148 6.26 13.80 -30.65
CA THR A 148 6.24 13.37 -32.04
C THR A 148 5.18 14.21 -32.71
N ASP A 149 5.69 15.08 -33.53
CA ASP A 149 4.85 15.68 -34.52
C ASP A 149 4.01 14.69 -35.27
#